data_af849de91d3e48633ec2ec71a6e8e977
#
_entry.id   af849de91d3e48633ec2ec71a6e8e977
#
_cell.length_a   1.000
_cell.length_b   1.000
_cell.length_c   1.000
_cell.angle_alpha   90.00
_cell.angle_beta   90.00
_cell.angle_gamma   90.00
#
_symmetry.space_group_name_H-M   'P 1'
#
loop_
_entity.id
_entity.type
_entity.pdbx_description
1 polymer ?
#
loop_
_entity_poly.entity_id
_entity_poly.type
_entity_poly.pdbx_seq_one_letter_code
_entity_poly.pdbx_strand_id
1 'polypeptide(L)'
;MIVYCLTRDRDLADALEQRLSGAIAFFYNDAARLHQAVTLRAPEMVVVDTGAVRPEFGDAGLGPVFDFLRHRVPGTRLAVRPTAGVEHLVAAEAGPGVAVMPAEREACVDAVATACGCD
;
A
#
# COMPACT_ATOMS: atom_id res chain seq x y z
N MET A 1 -7.47 -13.76 4.62
CA MET A 1 -7.17 -12.59 3.78
C MET A 1 -5.68 -12.26 3.87
N ILE A 2 -5.06 -12.04 2.74
CA ILE A 2 -3.64 -11.70 2.68
C ILE A 2 -3.50 -10.25 2.22
N VAL A 3 -2.72 -9.47 2.98
CA VAL A 3 -2.43 -8.05 2.70
C VAL A 3 -0.94 -7.87 2.57
N TYR A 4 -0.48 -7.26 1.47
CA TYR A 4 0.91 -6.85 1.31
C TYR A 4 1.01 -5.35 1.53
N CYS A 5 1.98 -4.91 2.31
CA CYS A 5 2.20 -3.49 2.60
C CYS A 5 3.64 -3.12 2.25
N LEU A 6 3.82 -2.14 1.37
CA LEU A 6 5.11 -1.57 1.04
C LEU A 6 5.29 -0.30 1.87
N THR A 7 6.14 -0.36 2.89
CA THR A 7 6.40 0.78 3.77
C THR A 7 7.79 0.69 4.39
N ARG A 8 8.37 1.85 4.69
CA ARG A 8 9.59 1.98 5.49
C ARG A 8 9.31 2.56 6.87
N ASP A 9 8.05 2.86 7.16
CA ASP A 9 7.61 3.35 8.47
C ASP A 9 7.33 2.13 9.37
N ARG A 10 8.27 1.85 10.27
CA ARG A 10 8.14 0.71 11.19
C ARG A 10 6.95 0.84 12.13
N ASP A 11 6.67 2.05 12.58
CA ASP A 11 5.54 2.27 13.48
C ASP A 11 4.21 2.01 12.76
N LEU A 12 4.12 2.37 11.48
CA LEU A 12 2.97 2.02 10.66
C LEU A 12 2.84 0.50 10.51
N ALA A 13 3.94 -0.19 10.20
CA ALA A 13 3.93 -1.64 10.04
C ALA A 13 3.50 -2.35 11.33
N ASP A 14 4.05 -1.95 12.47
CA ASP A 14 3.70 -2.54 13.77
C ASP A 14 2.22 -2.29 14.11
N ALA A 15 1.72 -1.08 13.86
CA ALA A 15 0.32 -0.75 14.11
C ALA A 15 -0.63 -1.54 13.21
N LEU A 16 -0.28 -1.70 11.93
CA LEU A 16 -1.06 -2.50 11.00
C LEU A 16 -1.06 -3.98 11.41
N GLU A 17 0.08 -4.52 11.78
CA GLU A 17 0.17 -5.92 12.22
C GLU A 17 -0.74 -6.20 13.41
N GLN A 18 -0.76 -5.31 14.39
CA GLN A 18 -1.63 -5.46 15.55
C GLN A 18 -3.10 -5.28 15.21
N ARG A 19 -3.42 -4.31 14.35
CA ARG A 19 -4.80 -3.96 14.03
C ARG A 19 -5.46 -4.95 13.06
N LEU A 20 -4.68 -5.57 12.16
CA LEU A 20 -5.18 -6.51 11.17
C LEU A 20 -5.15 -7.96 11.67
N SER A 21 -5.65 -8.18 12.88
CA SER A 21 -5.60 -9.51 13.51
C SER A 21 -6.40 -10.58 12.77
N GLY A 22 -7.39 -10.18 11.96
CA GLY A 22 -8.17 -11.09 11.12
C GLY A 22 -7.57 -11.36 9.74
N ALA A 23 -6.37 -10.82 9.46
CA ALA A 23 -5.71 -10.96 8.17
C ALA A 23 -4.25 -11.36 8.37
N ILE A 24 -3.63 -11.90 7.31
CA ILE A 24 -2.20 -12.18 7.30
C ILE A 24 -1.53 -11.04 6.55
N ALA A 25 -0.72 -10.23 7.25
CA ALA A 25 -0.05 -9.07 6.69
C ALA A 25 1.43 -9.35 6.50
N PHE A 26 1.94 -9.02 5.31
CA PHE A 26 3.37 -9.09 4.99
C PHE A 26 3.87 -7.70 4.65
N PHE A 27 5.04 -7.35 5.16
CA PHE A 27 5.61 -6.01 5.02
C PHE A 27 6.89 -6.07 4.21
N TYR A 28 6.99 -5.16 3.24
CA TYR A 28 8.16 -5.03 2.36
C TYR A 28 8.65 -3.60 2.44
N ASN A 29 9.96 -3.41 2.35
CA ASN A 29 10.58 -2.08 2.42
C ASN A 29 11.15 -1.60 1.08
N ASP A 30 11.04 -2.41 0.03
CA ASP A 30 11.38 -2.00 -1.32
C ASP A 30 10.41 -2.58 -2.35
N ALA A 31 10.28 -1.89 -3.48
CA ALA A 31 9.33 -2.25 -4.51
C ALA A 31 9.67 -3.57 -5.20
N ALA A 32 10.95 -3.90 -5.34
CA ALA A 32 11.38 -5.14 -5.98
C ALA A 32 10.90 -6.37 -5.19
N ARG A 33 10.98 -6.31 -3.86
CA ARG A 33 10.50 -7.39 -3.00
C ARG A 33 9.00 -7.53 -3.07
N LEU A 34 8.26 -6.41 -3.11
CA LEU A 34 6.82 -6.44 -3.30
C LEU A 34 6.46 -7.08 -4.65
N HIS A 35 7.16 -6.70 -5.72
CA HIS A 35 6.91 -7.24 -7.05
C HIS A 35 7.14 -8.76 -7.10
N GLN A 36 8.20 -9.24 -6.45
CA GLN A 36 8.46 -10.68 -6.33
C GLN A 36 7.33 -11.38 -5.58
N ALA A 37 6.88 -10.81 -4.48
CA ALA A 37 5.82 -11.40 -3.67
C ALA A 37 4.50 -11.52 -4.45
N VAL A 38 4.07 -10.47 -5.16
CA VAL A 38 2.84 -10.52 -5.95
C VAL A 38 2.94 -11.46 -7.15
N THR A 39 4.15 -11.65 -7.68
CA THR A 39 4.39 -12.60 -8.76
C THR A 39 4.20 -14.05 -8.30
N LEU A 40 4.60 -14.35 -7.07
CA LEU A 40 4.46 -15.67 -6.48
C LEU A 40 3.04 -15.96 -6.00
N ARG A 41 2.35 -14.95 -5.45
CA ARG A 41 1.01 -15.10 -4.91
C ARG A 41 0.27 -13.77 -4.91
N ALA A 42 -0.93 -13.75 -5.49
CA ALA A 42 -1.79 -12.57 -5.48
C ALA A 42 -2.42 -12.37 -4.09
N PRO A 43 -2.23 -11.20 -3.46
CA PRO A 43 -2.92 -10.87 -2.21
C PRO A 43 -4.32 -10.34 -2.49
N GLU A 44 -5.13 -10.21 -1.46
CA GLU A 44 -6.43 -9.54 -1.56
C GLU A 44 -6.31 -8.03 -1.58
N MET A 45 -5.26 -7.48 -0.97
CA MET A 45 -5.03 -6.05 -0.92
C MET A 45 -3.53 -5.73 -0.90
N VAL A 46 -3.16 -4.64 -1.57
CA VAL A 46 -1.81 -4.07 -1.49
C VAL A 46 -1.92 -2.62 -1.03
N VAL A 47 -1.18 -2.26 0.00
CA VAL A 47 -1.06 -0.88 0.49
C VAL A 47 0.34 -0.39 0.20
N VAL A 48 0.44 0.70 -0.54
CA VAL A 48 1.73 1.32 -0.89
C VAL A 48 1.88 2.64 -0.14
N ASP A 49 2.91 2.74 0.70
CA ASP A 49 3.28 3.97 1.36
C ASP A 49 4.26 4.75 0.45
N THR A 50 3.89 5.97 0.08
CA THR A 50 4.70 6.79 -0.84
C THR A 50 6.13 6.97 -0.36
N GLY A 51 6.35 7.02 0.95
CA GLY A 51 7.68 7.13 1.54
C GLY A 51 8.60 5.97 1.21
N ALA A 52 8.07 4.80 0.87
CA ALA A 52 8.87 3.64 0.50
C ALA A 52 9.21 3.61 -1.00
N VAL A 53 8.45 4.32 -1.82
CA VAL A 53 8.64 4.35 -3.28
C VAL A 53 9.58 5.47 -3.70
N ARG A 54 9.39 6.67 -3.16
CA ARG A 54 10.12 7.87 -3.57
C ARG A 54 11.64 7.78 -3.41
N PRO A 55 12.21 7.18 -2.36
CA PRO A 55 13.66 7.04 -2.25
C PRO A 55 14.30 6.22 -3.37
N GLU A 56 13.55 5.25 -3.93
CA GLU A 56 14.06 4.38 -4.99
C GLU A 56 13.83 4.96 -6.39
N PHE A 57 12.68 5.58 -6.64
CA PHE A 57 12.22 5.95 -7.97
C PHE A 57 11.98 7.44 -8.15
N GLY A 58 12.09 8.24 -7.09
CA GLY A 58 11.78 9.66 -7.13
C GLY A 58 10.29 9.92 -7.34
N ASP A 59 9.96 11.07 -7.89
CA ASP A 59 8.57 11.50 -8.04
C ASP A 59 7.79 10.72 -9.08
N ALA A 60 8.46 10.04 -10.00
CA ALA A 60 7.80 9.26 -11.06
C ALA A 60 7.47 7.82 -10.67
N GLY A 61 7.80 7.39 -9.46
CA GLY A 61 7.76 5.98 -9.08
C GLY A 61 6.38 5.39 -8.85
N LEU A 62 5.40 6.19 -8.43
CA LEU A 62 4.07 5.67 -8.09
C LEU A 62 3.30 5.14 -9.30
N GLY A 63 3.34 5.85 -10.43
CA GLY A 63 2.66 5.41 -11.64
C GLY A 63 3.09 4.01 -12.08
N PRO A 64 4.38 3.78 -12.32
CA PRO A 64 4.88 2.46 -12.70
C PRO A 64 4.58 1.35 -11.70
N VAL A 65 4.66 1.62 -10.40
CA VAL A 65 4.33 0.62 -9.36
C VAL A 65 2.88 0.20 -9.47
N PHE A 66 1.95 1.13 -9.56
CA PHE A 66 0.53 0.80 -9.66
C PHE A 66 0.16 0.22 -11.02
N ASP A 67 0.80 0.63 -12.10
CA ASP A 67 0.59 0.02 -13.41
C ASP A 67 0.99 -1.46 -13.40
N PHE A 68 2.13 -1.78 -12.81
CA PHE A 68 2.56 -3.16 -12.64
C PHE A 68 1.52 -3.95 -11.84
N LEU A 69 1.06 -3.42 -10.70
CA LEU A 69 0.09 -4.11 -9.85
C LEU A 69 -1.25 -4.34 -10.56
N ARG A 70 -1.75 -3.35 -11.31
CA ARG A 70 -3.00 -3.49 -12.06
C ARG A 70 -2.92 -4.59 -13.10
N HIS A 71 -1.78 -4.72 -13.77
CA HIS A 71 -1.58 -5.75 -14.79
C HIS A 71 -1.37 -7.12 -14.16
N ARG A 72 -0.58 -7.18 -13.09
CA ARG A 72 -0.20 -8.46 -12.50
C ARG A 72 -1.30 -9.08 -11.64
N VAL A 73 -2.00 -8.25 -10.88
CA VAL A 73 -3.02 -8.69 -9.93
C VAL A 73 -4.31 -7.87 -10.07
N PRO A 74 -5.03 -8.01 -11.21
CA PRO A 74 -6.19 -7.14 -11.51
C PRO A 74 -7.34 -7.28 -10.52
N GLY A 75 -7.44 -8.39 -9.80
CA GLY A 75 -8.48 -8.60 -8.78
C GLY A 75 -8.10 -8.10 -7.38
N THR A 76 -6.88 -7.64 -7.19
CA THR A 76 -6.40 -7.17 -5.90
C THR A 76 -6.81 -5.72 -5.67
N ARG A 77 -7.28 -5.40 -4.47
CA ARG A 77 -7.58 -4.02 -4.10
C ARG A 77 -6.27 -3.28 -3.84
N LEU A 78 -6.17 -2.07 -4.41
CA LEU A 78 -4.97 -1.24 -4.31
C LEU A 78 -5.26 0.00 -3.47
N ALA A 79 -4.34 0.34 -2.58
CA ALA A 79 -4.43 1.52 -1.73
C ALA A 79 -3.08 2.21 -1.64
N VAL A 80 -3.10 3.52 -1.42
CA VAL A 80 -1.89 4.31 -1.25
C VAL A 80 -2.01 5.18 0.00
N ARG A 81 -0.95 5.20 0.81
CA ARG A 81 -0.81 6.17 1.90
C ARG A 81 -0.01 7.35 1.36
N PRO A 82 -0.63 8.53 1.23
CA PRO A 82 0.06 9.71 0.68
C PRO A 82 1.00 10.35 1.69
N THR A 83 1.91 11.17 1.19
CA THR A 83 2.62 12.14 2.01
C THR A 83 1.65 13.28 2.37
N ALA A 84 1.67 13.72 3.62
CA ALA A 84 0.79 14.79 4.09
C ALA A 84 0.98 16.07 3.28
N GLY A 85 -0.12 16.70 2.90
CA GLY A 85 -0.13 17.97 2.16
C GLY A 85 -0.17 17.83 0.64
N VAL A 86 0.06 16.63 0.10
CA VAL A 86 0.08 16.39 -1.36
C VAL A 86 -0.83 15.24 -1.78
N GLU A 87 -1.88 14.97 -1.00
CA GLU A 87 -2.78 13.83 -1.22
C GLU A 87 -3.39 13.83 -2.63
N HIS A 88 -3.77 14.99 -3.14
CA HIS A 88 -4.37 15.10 -4.47
C HIS A 88 -3.37 14.77 -5.59
N LEU A 89 -2.09 15.09 -5.40
CA LEU A 89 -1.04 14.74 -6.37
C LEU A 89 -0.80 13.23 -6.37
N VAL A 90 -0.82 12.63 -5.20
CA VAL A 90 -0.65 11.18 -5.06
C VAL A 90 -1.80 10.44 -5.73
N ALA A 91 -3.03 10.89 -5.56
CA ALA A 91 -4.19 10.30 -6.21
C ALA A 91 -4.04 10.33 -7.74
N ALA A 92 -3.57 11.45 -8.31
CA ALA A 92 -3.34 11.58 -9.73
C ALA A 92 -2.24 10.64 -10.24
N GLU A 93 -1.14 10.54 -9.51
CA GLU A 93 -0.01 9.66 -9.87
C GLU A 93 -0.40 8.18 -9.80
N ALA A 94 -1.14 7.79 -8.78
CA ALA A 94 -1.55 6.40 -8.59
C ALA A 94 -2.51 5.93 -9.68
N GLY A 95 -3.34 6.84 -10.18
CA GLY A 95 -4.30 6.54 -11.24
C GLY A 95 -5.58 5.89 -10.75
N PRO A 96 -6.43 5.41 -11.68
CA PRO A 96 -7.74 4.87 -11.33
C PRO A 96 -7.65 3.56 -10.56
N GLY A 97 -8.67 3.30 -9.75
CA GLY A 97 -8.78 2.03 -9.02
C GLY A 97 -7.92 1.92 -7.77
N VAL A 98 -7.25 3.01 -7.36
CA VAL A 98 -6.44 3.03 -6.15
C VAL A 98 -7.13 3.89 -5.10
N ALA A 99 -7.39 3.32 -3.92
CA ALA A 99 -7.96 4.05 -2.80
C ALA A 99 -6.86 4.88 -2.11
N VAL A 100 -7.14 6.16 -1.87
CA VAL A 100 -6.20 7.03 -1.15
C VAL A 100 -6.53 6.98 0.33
N MET A 101 -5.58 6.48 1.14
CA MET A 101 -5.73 6.40 2.58
C MET A 101 -5.31 7.73 3.22
N PRO A 102 -5.75 7.99 4.47
CA PRO A 102 -5.26 9.17 5.19
C PRO A 102 -3.74 9.12 5.38
N ALA A 103 -3.09 10.28 5.32
CA ALA A 103 -1.64 10.38 5.53
C ALA A 103 -1.24 10.14 6.98
N GLU A 104 -2.11 10.53 7.93
CA GLU A 104 -1.86 10.35 9.35
C GLU A 104 -1.89 8.85 9.69
N ARG A 105 -0.91 8.41 10.52
CA ARG A 105 -0.69 6.98 10.77
C ARG A 105 -1.92 6.27 11.33
N GLU A 106 -2.51 6.77 12.40
CA GLU A 106 -3.65 6.11 13.05
C GLU A 106 -4.86 6.08 12.13
N ALA A 107 -5.14 7.16 11.43
CA ALA A 107 -6.25 7.23 10.49
C ALA A 107 -6.03 6.28 9.30
N CYS A 108 -4.79 6.15 8.85
CA CYS A 108 -4.43 5.19 7.81
C CYS A 108 -4.68 3.75 8.27
N VAL A 109 -4.23 3.41 9.49
CA VAL A 109 -4.44 2.07 10.06
C VAL A 109 -5.92 1.76 10.16
N ASP A 110 -6.73 2.68 10.66
CA ASP A 110 -8.18 2.50 10.77
C ASP A 110 -8.83 2.31 9.40
N ALA A 111 -8.42 3.09 8.41
CA ALA A 111 -8.95 2.99 7.05
C ALA A 111 -8.60 1.64 6.40
N VAL A 112 -7.39 1.16 6.57
CA VAL A 112 -6.96 -0.15 6.05
C VAL A 112 -7.72 -1.26 6.76
N ALA A 113 -7.85 -1.19 8.08
CA ALA A 113 -8.60 -2.19 8.86
C ALA A 113 -10.06 -2.26 8.42
N THR A 114 -10.70 -1.12 8.22
CA THR A 114 -12.08 -1.06 7.72
C THR A 114 -12.19 -1.69 6.33
N ALA A 115 -11.26 -1.39 5.43
CA ALA A 115 -11.23 -1.95 4.08
C ALA A 115 -11.04 -3.47 4.09
N CYS A 116 -10.31 -3.99 5.08
CA CYS A 116 -10.09 -5.43 5.25
C CYS A 116 -11.18 -6.14 6.03
N GLY A 117 -12.15 -5.41 6.61
CA GLY A 117 -13.16 -5.99 7.47
C GLY A 117 -12.64 -6.47 8.83
N CYS A 118 -11.55 -5.86 9.31
CA CYS A 118 -10.91 -6.23 10.58
C CYS A 118 -11.32 -5.33 11.76
N ASP A 119 -12.43 -4.67 11.68
CA ASP A 119 -12.95 -3.82 12.77
C ASP A 119 -13.52 -4.60 13.94
#